data_90fa5318a51045739b76f9c2fe46cddd
#
_entry.id   90fa5318a51045739b76f9c2fe46cddd
#
_cell.length_a   1.000
_cell.length_b   1.000
_cell.length_c   1.000
_cell.angle_alpha   90.00
_cell.angle_beta   90.00
_cell.angle_gamma   90.00
#
_symmetry.space_group_name_H-M   'P 1'
#
loop_
_entity.id
_entity.type
_entity.pdbx_description
1 polymer ?
#
loop_
_entity_poly.entity_id
_entity_poly.type
_entity_poly.pdbx_seq_one_letter_code
_entity_poly.pdbx_strand_id
1 'polypeptide(L)'
;MALRLSLVLVAMAVFGALSAGAQQVTKQDVPGAINFTRLETTVACGGATKPEAVPEIKKLGFASIINLRQPTEPGAEIDAEATAAKTADIRFFSIPFNGQSPDPAVADRFLDTITAPGNAPAYIHCAAGNRAAAMWMIKRLVVDHWEADRATLEAKALGLTSTALQQFAVSYAQSHKR
;
A
#
# COMPACT_ATOMS: atom_id res chain seq x y z
N MET A 1 13.57 14.59 72.06
CA MET A 1 13.88 13.55 71.04
C MET A 1 12.72 13.55 70.05
N ALA A 2 12.89 14.22 68.90
CA ALA A 2 11.85 14.35 67.86
C ALA A 2 12.20 13.42 66.72
N LEU A 3 11.35 12.42 66.47
CA LEU A 3 11.49 11.44 65.40
C LEU A 3 10.92 12.04 64.10
N ARG A 4 11.81 12.33 63.13
CA ARG A 4 11.40 12.82 61.77
C ARG A 4 11.08 11.61 60.90
N LEU A 5 9.81 11.45 60.57
CA LEU A 5 9.31 10.45 59.61
C LEU A 5 9.47 11.02 58.19
N SER A 6 10.41 10.49 57.43
CA SER A 6 10.59 10.85 56.00
C SER A 6 9.65 10.01 55.14
N LEU A 7 8.69 10.68 54.52
CA LEU A 7 7.74 10.10 53.58
C LEU A 7 8.43 10.03 52.21
N VAL A 8 8.78 8.82 51.75
CA VAL A 8 9.28 8.57 50.38
C VAL A 8 8.08 8.39 49.46
N LEU A 9 7.82 9.37 48.63
CA LEU A 9 6.82 9.29 47.56
C LEU A 9 7.42 8.53 46.38
N VAL A 10 6.99 7.26 46.18
CA VAL A 10 7.29 6.50 44.99
C VAL A 10 6.30 6.90 43.90
N ALA A 11 6.76 7.70 42.95
CA ALA A 11 5.98 8.03 41.75
C ALA A 11 6.02 6.84 40.78
N MET A 12 4.95 6.06 40.71
CA MET A 12 4.74 5.06 39.66
C MET A 12 4.43 5.78 38.36
N ALA A 13 5.42 5.83 37.45
CA ALA A 13 5.21 6.21 36.06
C ALA A 13 4.48 5.07 35.35
N VAL A 14 3.18 5.26 35.12
CA VAL A 14 2.39 4.35 34.27
C VAL A 14 2.79 4.66 32.83
N PHE A 15 3.68 3.86 32.26
CA PHE A 15 3.90 3.83 30.81
C PHE A 15 2.67 3.20 30.16
N GLY A 16 1.74 4.06 29.72
CA GLY A 16 0.66 3.64 28.82
C GLY A 16 1.26 3.15 27.52
N ALA A 17 1.27 1.84 27.28
CA ALA A 17 1.52 1.26 25.97
C ALA A 17 0.42 1.78 25.04
N LEU A 18 0.77 2.73 24.16
CA LEU A 18 -0.05 3.07 23.00
C LEU A 18 -0.14 1.81 22.13
N SER A 19 -1.24 1.08 22.30
CA SER A 19 -1.63 0.06 21.34
C SER A 19 -1.77 0.77 19.99
N ALA A 20 -0.79 0.62 19.10
CA ALA A 20 -0.96 0.98 17.70
C ALA A 20 -2.08 0.08 17.18
N GLY A 21 -3.30 0.61 17.14
CA GLY A 21 -4.46 -0.09 16.61
C GLY A 21 -4.10 -0.60 15.22
N ALA A 22 -4.40 -1.87 14.93
CA ALA A 22 -4.25 -2.39 13.59
C ALA A 22 -5.07 -1.51 12.66
N GLN A 23 -4.43 -0.96 11.61
CA GLN A 23 -5.11 -0.13 10.62
C GLN A 23 -6.25 -0.94 9.99
N GLN A 24 -7.43 -0.34 9.91
CA GLN A 24 -8.60 -1.04 9.43
C GLN A 24 -8.59 -1.15 7.91
N VAL A 25 -8.62 -2.40 7.43
CA VAL A 25 -8.77 -2.70 6.00
C VAL A 25 -10.24 -2.91 5.68
N THR A 26 -10.76 -2.19 4.68
CA THR A 26 -12.15 -2.25 4.26
C THR A 26 -12.26 -2.57 2.78
N LYS A 27 -13.04 -3.60 2.45
CA LYS A 27 -13.41 -3.88 1.07
C LYS A 27 -14.56 -2.95 0.67
N GLN A 28 -14.42 -2.29 -0.48
CA GLN A 28 -15.44 -1.37 -1.02
C GLN A 28 -15.86 -1.82 -2.41
N ASP A 29 -17.12 -1.58 -2.75
CA ASP A 29 -17.61 -1.72 -4.12
C ASP A 29 -17.41 -0.38 -4.84
N VAL A 30 -16.50 -0.38 -5.81
CA VAL A 30 -16.23 0.77 -6.68
C VAL A 30 -16.54 0.34 -8.11
N PRO A 31 -17.60 0.88 -8.73
CA PRO A 31 -17.98 0.51 -10.09
C PRO A 31 -16.80 0.65 -11.06
N GLY A 32 -16.49 -0.40 -11.80
CA GLY A 32 -15.36 -0.44 -12.73
C GLY A 32 -13.99 -0.78 -12.12
N ALA A 33 -13.88 -0.94 -10.80
CA ALA A 33 -12.65 -1.38 -10.14
C ALA A 33 -12.93 -2.65 -9.33
N ILE A 34 -12.36 -3.78 -9.73
CA ILE A 34 -12.59 -5.05 -9.03
C ILE A 34 -11.68 -5.20 -7.81
N ASN A 35 -12.15 -5.90 -6.79
CA ASN A 35 -11.38 -6.20 -5.56
C ASN A 35 -10.80 -4.96 -4.89
N PHE A 36 -11.51 -3.83 -4.94
CA PHE A 36 -11.06 -2.61 -4.31
C PHE A 36 -11.06 -2.77 -2.78
N THR A 37 -9.89 -2.69 -2.19
CA THR A 37 -9.67 -2.86 -0.75
C THR A 37 -8.86 -1.68 -0.23
N ARG A 38 -9.41 -0.95 0.73
CA ARG A 38 -8.85 0.29 1.27
C ARG A 38 -8.28 0.07 2.66
N LEU A 39 -7.11 0.63 2.90
CA LEU A 39 -6.48 0.75 4.21
C LEU A 39 -6.67 2.19 4.71
N GLU A 40 -7.73 2.44 5.47
CA GLU A 40 -8.08 3.77 5.99
C GLU A 40 -7.95 4.88 4.91
N THR A 41 -7.15 5.92 5.17
CA THR A 41 -6.90 7.03 4.24
C THR A 41 -5.54 6.94 3.54
N THR A 42 -4.80 5.83 3.71
CA THR A 42 -3.39 5.74 3.32
C THR A 42 -3.20 5.20 1.92
N VAL A 43 -3.84 4.08 1.59
CA VAL A 43 -3.70 3.38 0.32
C VAL A 43 -4.96 2.56 0.03
N ALA A 44 -5.19 2.27 -1.25
CA ALA A 44 -6.05 1.16 -1.64
C ALA A 44 -5.31 0.28 -2.64
N CYS A 45 -5.61 -1.03 -2.58
CA CYS A 45 -5.18 -2.01 -3.56
C CYS A 45 -6.40 -2.55 -4.31
N GLY A 46 -6.24 -2.82 -5.61
CA GLY A 46 -7.33 -3.35 -6.44
C GLY A 46 -6.87 -4.20 -7.60
N GLY A 47 -7.86 -4.77 -8.26
CA GLY A 47 -7.69 -5.53 -9.50
C GLY A 47 -7.86 -4.67 -10.75
N ALA A 48 -8.36 -5.29 -11.83
CA ALA A 48 -8.59 -4.59 -13.08
C ALA A 48 -9.51 -3.38 -12.87
N THR A 49 -9.07 -2.24 -13.37
CA THR A 49 -9.74 -0.96 -13.23
C THR A 49 -10.05 -0.42 -14.61
N LYS A 50 -11.29 -0.04 -14.82
CA LYS A 50 -11.73 0.59 -16.06
C LYS A 50 -11.58 2.10 -15.98
N PRO A 51 -11.39 2.80 -17.11
CA PRO A 51 -11.28 4.27 -17.12
C PRO A 51 -12.43 5.00 -16.44
N GLU A 52 -13.65 4.43 -16.51
CA GLU A 52 -14.85 5.00 -15.89
C GLU A 52 -14.82 5.01 -14.36
N ALA A 53 -13.97 4.19 -13.73
CA ALA A 53 -13.81 4.19 -12.28
C ALA A 53 -12.95 5.36 -11.76
N VAL A 54 -12.14 5.98 -12.62
CA VAL A 54 -11.16 6.99 -12.21
C VAL A 54 -11.81 8.21 -11.53
N PRO A 55 -12.92 8.78 -12.00
CA PRO A 55 -13.56 9.90 -11.31
C PRO A 55 -14.03 9.54 -9.90
N GLU A 56 -14.49 8.32 -9.67
CA GLU A 56 -14.90 7.86 -8.35
C GLU A 56 -13.69 7.66 -7.43
N ILE A 57 -12.60 7.10 -7.94
CA ILE A 57 -11.32 6.98 -7.21
C ILE A 57 -10.83 8.37 -6.76
N LYS A 58 -10.93 9.38 -7.61
CA LYS A 58 -10.62 10.78 -7.25
C LYS A 58 -11.52 11.29 -6.13
N LYS A 59 -12.84 11.07 -6.21
CA LYS A 59 -13.81 11.48 -5.16
C LYS A 59 -13.54 10.79 -3.82
N LEU A 60 -13.03 9.56 -3.83
CA LEU A 60 -12.60 8.84 -2.63
C LEU A 60 -11.35 9.46 -1.98
N GLY A 61 -10.76 10.50 -2.57
CA GLY A 61 -9.67 11.30 -2.01
C GLY A 61 -8.27 10.80 -2.37
N PHE A 62 -8.13 9.90 -3.36
CA PHE A 62 -6.80 9.47 -3.81
C PHE A 62 -6.12 10.57 -4.63
N ALA A 63 -4.83 10.77 -4.36
CA ALA A 63 -4.00 11.74 -5.06
C ALA A 63 -3.35 11.15 -6.32
N SER A 64 -3.18 9.83 -6.34
CA SER A 64 -2.58 9.13 -7.47
C SER A 64 -3.17 7.75 -7.72
N ILE A 65 -3.00 7.29 -8.96
CA ILE A 65 -3.24 5.91 -9.41
C ILE A 65 -1.90 5.34 -9.89
N ILE A 66 -1.54 4.14 -9.40
CA ILE A 66 -0.37 3.38 -9.85
C ILE A 66 -0.86 2.09 -10.50
N ASN A 67 -0.77 2.02 -11.81
CA ASN A 67 -1.17 0.86 -12.61
C ASN A 67 0.03 -0.06 -12.84
N LEU A 68 -0.06 -1.30 -12.35
CA LEU A 68 0.98 -2.33 -12.48
C LEU A 68 0.70 -3.33 -13.62
N ARG A 69 -0.34 -3.10 -14.43
CA ARG A 69 -0.67 -4.01 -15.54
C ARG A 69 0.33 -3.84 -16.68
N GLN A 70 0.63 -4.96 -17.33
CA GLN A 70 1.40 -4.94 -18.57
C GLN A 70 0.48 -4.55 -19.74
N PRO A 71 0.97 -3.79 -20.73
CA PRO A 71 0.16 -3.39 -21.89
C PRO A 71 -0.42 -4.55 -22.68
N THR A 72 0.21 -5.72 -22.59
CA THR A 72 -0.21 -6.96 -23.28
C THR A 72 -1.29 -7.74 -22.54
N GLU A 73 -1.64 -7.34 -21.31
CA GLU A 73 -2.69 -8.03 -20.55
C GLU A 73 -4.08 -7.72 -21.15
N PRO A 74 -4.96 -8.74 -21.31
CA PRO A 74 -6.30 -8.52 -21.81
C PRO A 74 -7.07 -7.46 -20.99
N GLY A 75 -7.63 -6.45 -21.65
CA GLY A 75 -8.37 -5.36 -21.01
C GLY A 75 -7.49 -4.41 -20.16
N ALA A 76 -6.20 -4.31 -20.47
CA ALA A 76 -5.33 -3.28 -19.89
C ALA A 76 -5.45 -1.99 -20.70
N GLU A 77 -6.48 -1.21 -20.41
CA GLU A 77 -6.78 0.06 -21.13
C GLU A 77 -5.95 1.22 -20.59
N ILE A 78 -4.61 1.07 -20.58
CA ILE A 78 -3.67 1.98 -19.88
C ILE A 78 -3.77 3.42 -20.38
N ASP A 79 -3.82 3.62 -21.70
CA ASP A 79 -3.88 4.95 -22.29
C ASP A 79 -5.24 5.64 -22.03
N ALA A 80 -6.33 4.86 -22.07
CA ALA A 80 -7.66 5.36 -21.75
C ALA A 80 -7.75 5.70 -20.25
N GLU A 81 -7.19 4.91 -19.38
CA GLU A 81 -7.11 5.18 -17.95
C GLU A 81 -6.26 6.43 -17.64
N ALA A 82 -5.11 6.59 -18.30
CA ALA A 82 -4.27 7.78 -18.21
C ALA A 82 -5.01 9.05 -18.66
N THR A 83 -5.80 8.93 -19.73
CA THR A 83 -6.66 10.04 -20.23
C THR A 83 -7.74 10.39 -19.22
N ALA A 84 -8.42 9.40 -18.66
CA ALA A 84 -9.42 9.61 -17.61
C ALA A 84 -8.81 10.24 -16.35
N ALA A 85 -7.60 9.81 -15.97
CA ALA A 85 -6.87 10.37 -14.82
C ALA A 85 -6.53 11.85 -15.04
N LYS A 86 -6.06 12.20 -16.24
CA LYS A 86 -5.80 13.61 -16.62
C LYS A 86 -7.07 14.44 -16.55
N THR A 87 -8.19 13.92 -17.04
CA THR A 87 -9.49 14.61 -17.01
C THR A 87 -10.01 14.81 -15.59
N ALA A 88 -9.78 13.83 -14.70
CA ALA A 88 -10.19 13.89 -13.30
C ALA A 88 -9.19 14.65 -12.39
N ASP A 89 -8.12 15.19 -12.93
CA ASP A 89 -7.05 15.85 -12.18
C ASP A 89 -6.50 14.94 -11.05
N ILE A 90 -6.18 13.68 -11.39
CA ILE A 90 -5.49 12.72 -10.53
C ILE A 90 -4.21 12.27 -11.21
N ARG A 91 -3.12 12.13 -10.45
CA ARG A 91 -1.84 11.68 -11.00
C ARG A 91 -1.92 10.23 -11.42
N PHE A 92 -1.33 9.89 -12.56
CA PHE A 92 -1.33 8.53 -13.09
C PHE A 92 0.08 8.05 -13.39
N PHE A 93 0.41 6.85 -12.92
CA PHE A 93 1.71 6.22 -13.13
C PHE A 93 1.51 4.81 -13.66
N SER A 94 2.03 4.54 -14.86
CA SER A 94 2.12 3.19 -15.41
C SER A 94 3.48 2.59 -15.06
N ILE A 95 3.49 1.55 -14.23
CA ILE A 95 4.68 0.82 -13.78
C ILE A 95 4.46 -0.67 -14.04
N PRO A 96 4.55 -1.13 -15.30
CA PRO A 96 4.26 -2.52 -15.65
C PRO A 96 5.12 -3.50 -14.85
N PHE A 97 4.46 -4.42 -14.15
CA PHE A 97 5.10 -5.42 -13.30
C PHE A 97 4.66 -6.84 -13.67
N ASN A 98 5.62 -7.68 -14.09
CA ASN A 98 5.38 -9.08 -14.36
C ASN A 98 5.47 -9.89 -13.06
N GLY A 99 4.32 -10.29 -12.51
CA GLY A 99 4.29 -11.11 -11.29
C GLY A 99 4.78 -12.55 -11.44
N GLN A 100 4.95 -13.05 -12.66
CA GLN A 100 5.51 -14.39 -12.96
C GLN A 100 7.06 -14.35 -12.99
N SER A 101 7.64 -13.20 -13.34
CA SER A 101 9.08 -12.94 -13.37
C SER A 101 9.35 -11.57 -12.76
N PRO A 102 9.28 -11.46 -11.43
CA PRO A 102 9.45 -10.20 -10.73
C PRO A 102 10.82 -9.59 -10.94
N ASP A 103 10.87 -8.33 -11.41
CA ASP A 103 12.08 -7.55 -11.59
C ASP A 103 12.26 -6.57 -10.42
N PRO A 104 13.37 -6.66 -9.65
CA PRO A 104 13.67 -5.72 -8.56
C PRO A 104 13.68 -4.25 -9.00
N ALA A 105 14.14 -3.94 -10.21
CA ALA A 105 14.16 -2.57 -10.73
C ALA A 105 12.73 -1.96 -10.87
N VAL A 106 11.71 -2.79 -11.01
CA VAL A 106 10.31 -2.33 -11.00
C VAL A 106 9.88 -1.95 -9.58
N ALA A 107 10.35 -2.69 -8.58
CA ALA A 107 10.10 -2.35 -7.18
C ALA A 107 10.80 -1.04 -6.79
N ASP A 108 12.02 -0.78 -7.28
CA ASP A 108 12.71 0.50 -7.08
C ASP A 108 11.86 1.67 -7.62
N ARG A 109 11.42 1.58 -8.89
CA ARG A 109 10.55 2.62 -9.50
C ARG A 109 9.23 2.80 -8.76
N PHE A 110 8.65 1.71 -8.27
CA PHE A 110 7.44 1.79 -7.46
C PHE A 110 7.71 2.55 -6.16
N LEU A 111 8.78 2.23 -5.45
CA LEU A 111 9.15 2.91 -4.20
C LEU A 111 9.39 4.40 -4.42
N ASP A 112 10.13 4.78 -5.46
CA ASP A 112 10.36 6.18 -5.82
C ASP A 112 9.02 6.90 -6.09
N THR A 113 8.10 6.23 -6.79
CA THR A 113 6.79 6.81 -7.12
C THR A 113 5.91 6.96 -5.88
N ILE A 114 5.75 5.91 -5.07
CA ILE A 114 4.81 5.92 -3.92
C ILE A 114 5.27 6.84 -2.80
N THR A 115 6.57 7.09 -2.69
CA THR A 115 7.14 7.98 -1.67
C THR A 115 7.31 9.42 -2.13
N ALA A 116 7.15 9.70 -3.42
CA ALA A 116 7.25 11.04 -3.94
C ALA A 116 6.18 11.97 -3.36
N PRO A 117 6.53 13.22 -3.01
CA PRO A 117 5.61 14.18 -2.43
C PRO A 117 4.34 14.39 -3.28
N GLY A 118 3.18 14.33 -2.64
CA GLY A 118 1.87 14.54 -3.26
C GLY A 118 1.32 13.32 -4.01
N ASN A 119 1.96 12.15 -3.97
CA ASN A 119 1.42 10.93 -4.55
C ASN A 119 0.57 10.11 -3.56
N ALA A 120 0.64 10.40 -2.27
CA ALA A 120 -0.23 9.79 -1.26
C ALA A 120 -1.47 10.67 -1.00
N PRO A 121 -2.63 10.05 -0.68
CA PRO A 121 -2.89 8.61 -0.71
C PRO A 121 -2.96 8.05 -2.14
N ALA A 122 -2.48 6.82 -2.34
CA ALA A 122 -2.41 6.20 -3.66
C ALA A 122 -3.40 5.04 -3.81
N TYR A 123 -3.98 4.91 -5.00
CA TYR A 123 -4.64 3.69 -5.43
C TYR A 123 -3.69 2.88 -6.31
N ILE A 124 -3.38 1.66 -5.90
CA ILE A 124 -2.49 0.75 -6.62
C ILE A 124 -3.31 -0.39 -7.18
N HIS A 125 -3.19 -0.68 -8.47
CA HIS A 125 -3.95 -1.78 -9.04
C HIS A 125 -3.16 -2.62 -10.05
N CYS A 126 -3.68 -3.82 -10.31
CA CYS A 126 -3.18 -4.73 -11.33
C CYS A 126 -4.36 -5.50 -11.95
N ALA A 127 -4.20 -6.79 -12.30
CA ALA A 127 -5.32 -7.59 -12.83
C ALA A 127 -6.28 -8.09 -11.72
N ALA A 128 -5.75 -8.53 -10.56
CA ALA A 128 -6.54 -9.15 -9.50
C ALA A 128 -6.26 -8.62 -8.08
N GLY A 129 -5.27 -7.71 -7.91
CA GLY A 129 -4.88 -7.14 -6.61
C GLY A 129 -3.58 -7.69 -6.02
N ASN A 130 -3.15 -8.89 -6.40
CA ASN A 130 -1.96 -9.53 -5.81
C ASN A 130 -0.66 -8.72 -5.97
N ARG A 131 -0.39 -8.23 -7.19
CA ARG A 131 0.81 -7.41 -7.47
C ARG A 131 0.77 -6.09 -6.71
N ALA A 132 -0.41 -5.47 -6.63
CA ALA A 132 -0.63 -4.24 -5.88
C ALA A 132 -0.30 -4.42 -4.39
N ALA A 133 -0.87 -5.44 -3.75
CA ALA A 133 -0.63 -5.74 -2.35
C ALA A 133 0.83 -6.15 -2.06
N ALA A 134 1.49 -6.86 -3.00
CA ALA A 134 2.91 -7.21 -2.86
C ALA A 134 3.83 -5.98 -2.93
N MET A 135 3.57 -5.05 -3.85
CA MET A 135 4.32 -3.79 -3.93
C MET A 135 4.11 -2.93 -2.68
N TRP A 136 2.88 -2.88 -2.16
CA TRP A 136 2.63 -2.23 -0.88
C TRP A 136 3.37 -2.89 0.29
N MET A 137 3.44 -4.23 0.32
CA MET A 137 4.24 -4.96 1.30
C MET A 137 5.73 -4.56 1.24
N ILE A 138 6.30 -4.42 0.05
CA ILE A 138 7.67 -3.94 -0.13
C ILE A 138 7.84 -2.55 0.49
N LYS A 139 6.91 -1.64 0.26
CA LYS A 139 6.94 -0.30 0.85
C LYS A 139 6.94 -0.35 2.38
N ARG A 140 6.11 -1.22 2.98
CA ARG A 140 6.09 -1.40 4.44
C ARG A 140 7.42 -1.93 5.00
N LEU A 141 8.03 -2.89 4.29
CA LEU A 141 9.29 -3.51 4.72
C LEU A 141 10.49 -2.56 4.57
N VAL A 142 10.59 -1.86 3.44
CA VAL A 142 11.79 -1.09 3.08
C VAL A 142 11.73 0.34 3.58
N VAL A 143 10.57 0.99 3.46
CA VAL A 143 10.41 2.42 3.80
C VAL A 143 9.91 2.61 5.23
N ASP A 144 8.92 1.83 5.64
CA ASP A 144 8.33 1.95 6.98
C ASP A 144 9.04 1.08 8.01
N HIS A 145 10.01 0.25 7.58
CA HIS A 145 10.81 -0.65 8.43
C HIS A 145 9.95 -1.59 9.30
N TRP A 146 8.83 -2.06 8.74
CA TRP A 146 7.97 -2.99 9.46
C TRP A 146 8.57 -4.39 9.49
N GLU A 147 8.27 -5.12 10.57
CA GLU A 147 8.54 -6.55 10.65
C GLU A 147 7.76 -7.33 9.59
N ALA A 148 8.39 -8.40 9.07
CA ALA A 148 7.86 -9.17 7.94
C ALA A 148 6.46 -9.76 8.22
N ASP A 149 6.22 -10.26 9.42
CA ASP A 149 4.93 -10.83 9.80
C ASP A 149 3.81 -9.77 9.76
N ARG A 150 4.07 -8.59 10.30
CA ARG A 150 3.12 -7.47 10.27
C ARG A 150 2.81 -7.01 8.86
N ALA A 151 3.84 -6.82 8.03
CA ALA A 151 3.68 -6.42 6.63
C ALA A 151 2.92 -7.48 5.82
N THR A 152 3.19 -8.76 6.09
CA THR A 152 2.49 -9.89 5.45
C THR A 152 1.01 -9.91 5.82
N LEU A 153 0.66 -9.71 7.09
CA LEU A 153 -0.75 -9.69 7.53
C LEU A 153 -1.53 -8.57 6.84
N GLU A 154 -0.97 -7.35 6.78
CA GLU A 154 -1.60 -6.22 6.09
C GLU A 154 -1.74 -6.49 4.59
N ALA A 155 -0.69 -7.00 3.92
CA ALA A 155 -0.73 -7.30 2.51
C ALA A 155 -1.78 -8.38 2.16
N LYS A 156 -1.94 -9.40 3.01
CA LYS A 156 -2.99 -10.42 2.86
C LYS A 156 -4.39 -9.81 3.00
N ALA A 157 -4.58 -8.92 3.96
CA ALA A 157 -5.83 -8.20 4.11
C ALA A 157 -6.15 -7.31 2.89
N LEU A 158 -5.12 -6.75 2.23
CA LEU A 158 -5.23 -5.97 0.99
C LEU A 158 -5.37 -6.84 -0.28
N GLY A 159 -5.35 -8.17 -0.18
CA GLY A 159 -5.59 -9.08 -1.29
C GLY A 159 -4.38 -9.87 -1.80
N LEU A 160 -3.26 -9.91 -1.06
CA LEU A 160 -2.12 -10.78 -1.39
C LEU A 160 -2.45 -12.23 -1.08
N THR A 161 -2.52 -13.06 -2.12
CA THR A 161 -2.72 -14.53 -2.02
C THR A 161 -1.57 -15.32 -2.62
N SER A 162 -0.71 -14.68 -3.43
CA SER A 162 0.43 -15.31 -4.09
C SER A 162 1.61 -15.46 -3.15
N THR A 163 1.97 -16.70 -2.81
CA THR A 163 3.16 -17.02 -2.02
C THR A 163 4.45 -16.57 -2.73
N ALA A 164 4.52 -16.72 -4.06
CA ALA A 164 5.69 -16.30 -4.84
C ALA A 164 5.92 -14.78 -4.74
N LEU A 165 4.86 -13.97 -4.85
CA LEU A 165 4.97 -12.52 -4.69
C LEU A 165 5.28 -12.11 -3.26
N GLN A 166 4.77 -12.84 -2.25
CA GLN A 166 5.15 -12.63 -0.85
C GLN A 166 6.65 -12.90 -0.65
N GLN A 167 7.16 -14.02 -1.19
CA GLN A 167 8.59 -14.36 -1.12
C GLN A 167 9.45 -13.32 -1.83
N PHE A 168 9.04 -12.87 -3.01
CA PHE A 168 9.72 -11.79 -3.71
C PHE A 168 9.81 -10.52 -2.84
N ALA A 169 8.73 -10.10 -2.22
CA ALA A 169 8.71 -8.90 -1.36
C ALA A 169 9.69 -9.02 -0.18
N VAL A 170 9.72 -10.18 0.48
CA VAL A 170 10.64 -10.43 1.61
C VAL A 170 12.10 -10.45 1.12
N SER A 171 12.39 -11.17 0.03
CA SER A 171 13.75 -11.26 -0.53
C SER A 171 14.26 -9.90 -1.00
N TYR A 172 13.39 -9.12 -1.66
CA TYR A 172 13.71 -7.76 -2.07
C TYR A 172 14.09 -6.89 -0.86
N ALA A 173 13.29 -6.91 0.20
CA ALA A 173 13.56 -6.13 1.40
C ALA A 173 14.87 -6.56 2.10
N GLN A 174 15.21 -7.86 2.09
CA GLN A 174 16.47 -8.35 2.67
C GLN A 174 17.70 -7.84 1.91
N SER A 175 17.62 -7.72 0.58
CA SER A 175 18.71 -7.20 -0.26
C SER A 175 18.79 -5.66 -0.29
N HIS A 176 17.75 -4.96 0.19
CA HIS A 176 17.66 -3.49 0.20
C HIS A 176 17.57 -2.91 1.64
N LYS A 177 18.02 -3.67 2.65
CA LYS A 177 18.18 -3.14 4.01
C LYS A 177 19.24 -2.04 3.98
N ARG A 178 18.82 -0.81 4.20
CA ARG A 178 19.68 0.36 4.43
C ARG A 178 19.87 0.58 5.91
#